data_f7ff876830d6e2efc3d0361eb8f8342a
#
_entry.id   f7ff876830d6e2efc3d0361eb8f8342a
#
_cell.length_a   1.000
_cell.length_b   1.000
_cell.length_c   1.000
_cell.angle_alpha   90.00
_cell.angle_beta   90.00
_cell.angle_gamma   90.00
#
_symmetry.space_group_name_H-M   'P 1'
#
loop_
_entity.id
_entity.type
_entity.pdbx_description
1 polymer ?
#
loop_
_entity_poly.entity_id
_entity_poly.type
_entity_poly.pdbx_seq_one_letter_code
_entity_poly.pdbx_strand_id
1 'polypeptide(L)'
;MTANRREVLAGLATCGAGGATQDPLLSYSGMSFRSHGKDIRAIYYRPTGPGRRSAIVMMHGSGGRIRNDGPWHDLATQFAGDGYEVLTPLYTDAMADDGIRPPRMMEAWRDVGEHAIDWFIARGINRRRTAMFGYSLGSYVAVDGALGNSRAAAAIGLAGGVDVYTPRPPRRRIPVLMIRAENDTHVLPRNTDAWINFLRDAEVPVREHTVRGADHIFRPNEWVEIFQVSAQFYGTNIGREIR
;
A
#
# COMPACT_ATOMS: atom_id res chain seq x y z
N MET A 1 6.40 -6.16 31.01
CA MET A 1 5.04 -5.68 31.33
C MET A 1 4.17 -5.91 30.10
N THR A 2 3.29 -6.89 30.17
CA THR A 2 2.45 -7.33 29.05
C THR A 2 1.22 -6.44 28.96
N ALA A 3 1.11 -5.64 27.89
CA ALA A 3 -0.06 -4.82 27.64
C ALA A 3 -1.30 -5.71 27.37
N ASN A 4 -2.38 -5.40 28.06
CA ASN A 4 -3.60 -6.19 28.15
C ASN A 4 -4.41 -6.06 26.83
N ARG A 5 -4.77 -7.20 26.22
CA ARG A 5 -5.52 -7.33 24.96
C ARG A 5 -6.91 -6.63 24.93
N ARG A 6 -7.38 -6.09 26.04
CA ARG A 6 -8.71 -5.47 26.15
C ARG A 6 -8.76 -3.97 25.86
N GLU A 7 -7.64 -3.26 25.83
CA GLU A 7 -7.62 -1.81 25.60
C GLU A 7 -7.61 -1.36 24.14
N VAL A 8 -7.42 -2.29 23.20
CA VAL A 8 -7.39 -1.97 21.75
C VAL A 8 -8.79 -1.74 21.16
N LEU A 9 -9.86 -2.10 21.88
CA LEU A 9 -11.24 -2.09 21.37
C LEU A 9 -12.10 -0.88 21.78
N ALA A 10 -11.57 0.07 22.54
CA ALA A 10 -12.36 1.16 23.15
C ALA A 10 -12.11 2.55 22.53
N GLY A 11 -11.88 2.65 21.23
CA GLY A 11 -11.66 3.93 20.55
C GLY A 11 -12.57 4.14 19.34
N LEU A 12 -13.88 3.86 19.42
CA LEU A 12 -14.86 4.28 18.43
C LEU A 12 -15.29 5.74 18.74
N ALA A 13 -14.51 6.71 18.26
CA ALA A 13 -14.94 8.09 18.24
C ALA A 13 -15.79 8.33 16.97
N THR A 14 -17.03 8.70 17.19
CA THR A 14 -17.98 9.19 16.19
C THR A 14 -17.46 10.47 15.54
N CYS A 15 -17.13 10.42 14.24
CA CYS A 15 -16.96 11.62 13.42
C CYS A 15 -18.16 11.81 12.50
N GLY A 16 -18.65 13.08 12.48
CA GLY A 16 -19.88 13.52 11.89
C GLY A 16 -20.06 13.24 10.39
N ALA A 17 -21.33 13.16 10.00
CA ALA A 17 -21.84 12.87 8.68
C ALA A 17 -21.53 14.01 7.69
N GLY A 18 -20.53 13.81 6.84
CA GLY A 18 -20.42 14.47 5.55
C GLY A 18 -21.07 13.57 4.49
N GLY A 19 -22.12 14.03 3.83
CA GLY A 19 -22.88 13.27 2.85
C GLY A 19 -22.01 12.87 1.66
N ALA A 20 -21.64 11.59 1.59
CA ALA A 20 -21.03 10.97 0.44
C ALA A 20 -22.11 10.19 -0.32
N THR A 21 -22.18 10.36 -1.64
CA THR A 21 -22.94 9.49 -2.54
C THR A 21 -22.36 8.08 -2.42
N GLN A 22 -23.04 7.20 -1.72
CA GLN A 22 -22.63 5.81 -1.57
C GLN A 22 -22.93 5.07 -2.88
N ASP A 23 -21.89 4.56 -3.54
CA ASP A 23 -22.05 3.46 -4.47
C ASP A 23 -22.60 2.27 -3.65
N PRO A 24 -23.76 1.69 -4.00
CA PRO A 24 -24.40 0.63 -3.21
C PRO A 24 -23.56 -0.62 -3.04
N LEU A 25 -22.46 -0.76 -3.79
CA LEU A 25 -21.55 -1.91 -3.73
C LEU A 25 -20.29 -1.65 -2.89
N LEU A 26 -20.06 -0.41 -2.45
CA LEU A 26 -18.83 -0.03 -1.76
C LEU A 26 -19.12 0.80 -0.50
N SER A 27 -18.38 0.53 0.55
CA SER A 27 -18.40 1.32 1.77
C SER A 27 -16.98 1.75 2.12
N TYR A 28 -16.77 3.07 2.27
CA TYR A 28 -15.51 3.59 2.80
C TYR A 28 -15.76 4.52 3.98
N SER A 29 -14.81 4.58 4.90
CA SER A 29 -14.90 5.44 6.10
C SER A 29 -13.53 5.91 6.53
N GLY A 30 -13.48 7.15 7.03
CA GLY A 30 -12.31 7.63 7.77
C GLY A 30 -12.15 6.84 9.07
N MET A 31 -10.92 6.50 9.41
CA MET A 31 -10.56 5.84 10.67
C MET A 31 -9.16 6.24 11.12
N SER A 32 -8.76 5.79 12.30
CA SER A 32 -7.36 5.82 12.74
C SER A 32 -6.96 4.51 13.40
N PHE A 33 -5.66 4.24 13.41
CA PHE A 33 -5.05 3.13 14.14
C PHE A 33 -3.73 3.59 14.77
N ARG A 34 -3.23 2.84 15.76
CA ARG A 34 -2.00 3.21 16.49
C ARG A 34 -0.76 2.67 15.80
N SER A 35 0.24 3.54 15.64
CA SER A 35 1.59 3.17 15.25
C SER A 35 2.60 3.99 16.06
N HIS A 36 3.50 3.32 16.79
CA HIS A 36 4.50 3.96 17.67
C HIS A 36 3.94 5.04 18.61
N GLY A 37 2.78 4.77 19.21
CA GLY A 37 2.16 5.71 20.12
C GLY A 37 1.46 6.91 19.46
N LYS A 38 1.42 6.99 18.13
CA LYS A 38 0.69 8.02 17.36
C LYS A 38 -0.56 7.45 16.73
N ASP A 39 -1.55 8.31 16.54
CA ASP A 39 -2.77 8.00 15.77
C ASP A 39 -2.50 8.27 14.29
N ILE A 40 -2.58 7.22 13.49
CA ILE A 40 -2.42 7.28 12.04
C ILE A 40 -3.80 7.33 11.40
N ARG A 41 -4.11 8.43 10.74
CA ARG A 41 -5.35 8.57 9.97
C ARG A 41 -5.31 7.69 8.74
N ALA A 42 -6.45 7.12 8.37
CA ALA A 42 -6.59 6.26 7.20
C ALA A 42 -7.99 6.34 6.62
N ILE A 43 -8.14 5.97 5.34
CA ILE A 43 -9.44 5.60 4.77
C ILE A 43 -9.47 4.08 4.63
N TYR A 44 -10.54 3.49 5.12
CA TYR A 44 -10.80 2.07 5.04
C TYR A 44 -11.95 1.80 4.08
N TYR A 45 -11.70 0.97 3.07
CA TYR A 45 -12.65 0.56 2.04
C TYR A 45 -13.01 -0.90 2.26
N ARG A 46 -14.30 -1.17 2.27
CA ARG A 46 -14.86 -2.53 2.44
C ARG A 46 -15.74 -2.87 1.26
N PRO A 47 -15.65 -4.09 0.71
CA PRO A 47 -16.65 -4.59 -0.20
C PRO A 47 -17.98 -4.74 0.53
N THR A 48 -19.11 -4.41 -0.11
CA THR A 48 -20.46 -4.59 0.43
C THR A 48 -21.03 -5.98 0.14
N GLY A 49 -20.35 -6.74 -0.72
CA GLY A 49 -20.67 -8.13 -1.06
C GLY A 49 -19.74 -9.14 -0.38
N PRO A 50 -19.82 -10.43 -0.78
CA PRO A 50 -18.91 -11.46 -0.26
C PRO A 50 -17.47 -11.15 -0.63
N GLY A 51 -16.71 -10.63 0.33
CA GLY A 51 -15.31 -10.26 0.17
C GLY A 51 -14.40 -11.47 -0.06
N ARG A 52 -13.23 -11.20 -0.65
CA ARG A 52 -12.18 -12.22 -0.86
C ARG A 52 -11.52 -12.68 0.42
N ARG A 53 -11.78 -12.01 1.57
CA ARG A 53 -11.01 -12.17 2.83
C ARG A 53 -9.51 -11.95 2.61
N SER A 54 -9.18 -11.00 1.76
CA SER A 54 -7.82 -10.55 1.43
C SER A 54 -7.76 -9.05 1.59
N ALA A 55 -6.60 -8.53 1.97
CA ALA A 55 -6.45 -7.11 2.26
C ALA A 55 -5.22 -6.49 1.58
N ILE A 56 -5.34 -5.21 1.22
CA ILE A 56 -4.29 -4.40 0.60
C ILE A 56 -4.09 -3.13 1.43
N VAL A 57 -2.85 -2.86 1.83
CA VAL A 57 -2.43 -1.57 2.39
C VAL A 57 -1.81 -0.73 1.28
N MET A 58 -2.37 0.46 1.02
CA MET A 58 -1.92 1.34 -0.06
C MET A 58 -1.19 2.57 0.49
N MET A 59 0.10 2.72 0.14
CA MET A 59 1.00 3.79 0.58
C MET A 59 1.12 4.87 -0.52
N HIS A 60 0.66 6.09 -0.23
CA HIS A 60 0.60 7.21 -1.18
C HIS A 60 1.98 7.78 -1.54
N GLY A 61 2.07 8.60 -2.60
CA GLY A 61 3.29 9.34 -2.97
C GLY A 61 3.61 10.50 -2.03
N SER A 62 4.71 11.23 -2.29
CA SER A 62 5.23 12.30 -1.42
C SER A 62 4.26 13.45 -1.17
N GLY A 63 3.42 13.80 -2.14
CA GLY A 63 2.36 14.80 -1.98
C GLY A 63 1.15 14.33 -1.17
N GLY A 64 1.29 13.23 -0.46
CA GLY A 64 0.24 12.40 0.10
C GLY A 64 -0.78 13.12 0.94
N ARG A 65 -1.99 13.05 0.45
CA ARG A 65 -3.20 13.36 1.21
C ARG A 65 -4.10 12.15 1.11
N ILE A 66 -4.59 11.66 2.23
CA ILE A 66 -5.71 10.74 2.18
C ILE A 66 -6.95 11.57 1.83
N ARG A 67 -7.41 11.39 0.60
CA ARG A 67 -8.60 12.03 0.05
C ARG A 67 -9.55 10.94 -0.42
N ASN A 68 -10.83 11.28 -0.42
CA ASN A 68 -11.89 10.43 -0.98
C ASN A 68 -12.24 10.84 -2.43
N ASP A 69 -11.27 11.35 -3.16
CA ASP A 69 -11.37 11.75 -4.55
C ASP A 69 -10.06 11.46 -5.31
N GLY A 70 -10.17 11.47 -6.65
CA GLY A 70 -9.05 11.33 -7.57
C GLY A 70 -8.52 9.90 -7.73
N PRO A 71 -7.52 9.71 -8.60
CA PRO A 71 -7.10 8.39 -9.08
C PRO A 71 -6.67 7.40 -8.01
N TRP A 72 -6.13 7.90 -6.88
CA TRP A 72 -5.73 7.07 -5.75
C TRP A 72 -6.93 6.49 -5.01
N HIS A 73 -7.98 7.31 -4.82
CA HIS A 73 -9.26 6.87 -4.28
C HIS A 73 -9.94 5.89 -5.23
N ASP A 74 -9.94 6.20 -6.53
CA ASP A 74 -10.56 5.37 -7.56
C ASP A 74 -9.90 3.98 -7.62
N LEU A 75 -8.57 3.92 -7.52
CA LEU A 75 -7.83 2.65 -7.47
C LEU A 75 -8.20 1.83 -6.22
N ALA A 76 -8.26 2.47 -5.04
CA ALA A 76 -8.67 1.81 -3.80
C ALA A 76 -10.10 1.28 -3.89
N THR A 77 -11.00 2.07 -4.50
CA THR A 77 -12.39 1.73 -4.76
C THR A 77 -12.51 0.53 -5.71
N GLN A 78 -11.72 0.49 -6.79
CA GLN A 78 -11.69 -0.64 -7.72
C GLN A 78 -11.22 -1.94 -7.04
N PHE A 79 -10.17 -1.89 -6.21
CA PHE A 79 -9.76 -3.05 -5.42
C PHE A 79 -10.85 -3.51 -4.43
N ALA A 80 -11.54 -2.57 -3.79
CA ALA A 80 -12.65 -2.92 -2.89
C ALA A 80 -13.83 -3.51 -3.67
N GLY A 81 -14.14 -2.99 -4.86
CA GLY A 81 -15.12 -3.57 -5.80
C GLY A 81 -14.76 -4.99 -6.24
N ASP A 82 -13.47 -5.28 -6.39
CA ASP A 82 -12.96 -6.63 -6.67
C ASP A 82 -12.90 -7.54 -5.42
N GLY A 83 -13.41 -7.06 -4.29
CA GLY A 83 -13.61 -7.85 -3.06
C GLY A 83 -12.45 -7.84 -2.07
N TYR A 84 -11.44 -6.98 -2.23
CA TYR A 84 -10.40 -6.77 -1.24
C TYR A 84 -10.85 -5.78 -0.16
N GLU A 85 -10.41 -5.98 1.08
CA GLU A 85 -10.40 -4.91 2.07
C GLU A 85 -9.19 -4.02 1.80
N VAL A 86 -9.38 -2.68 1.74
CA VAL A 86 -8.28 -1.76 1.42
C VAL A 86 -8.13 -0.73 2.52
N LEU A 87 -6.90 -0.46 2.95
CA LEU A 87 -6.56 0.59 3.89
C LEU A 87 -5.53 1.54 3.26
N THR A 88 -5.85 2.83 3.26
CA THR A 88 -4.94 3.88 2.77
C THR A 88 -4.51 4.76 3.94
N PRO A 89 -3.42 4.41 4.67
CA PRO A 89 -2.95 5.20 5.79
C PRO A 89 -2.23 6.46 5.33
N LEU A 90 -2.39 7.55 6.10
CA LEU A 90 -1.54 8.73 6.02
C LEU A 90 -0.26 8.47 6.83
N TYR A 91 0.68 7.75 6.25
CA TYR A 91 1.88 7.31 6.97
C TYR A 91 2.76 8.48 7.46
N THR A 92 2.62 9.66 6.86
CA THR A 92 3.29 10.90 7.30
C THR A 92 2.79 11.41 8.65
N ASP A 93 1.69 10.88 9.20
CA ASP A 93 1.28 11.16 10.58
C ASP A 93 2.27 10.56 11.62
N ALA A 94 2.99 9.50 11.26
CA ALA A 94 4.04 8.93 12.13
C ALA A 94 5.22 9.90 12.27
N MET A 95 5.61 10.53 11.17
CA MET A 95 6.63 11.57 11.11
C MET A 95 6.37 12.42 9.88
N ALA A 96 6.21 13.75 10.07
CA ALA A 96 5.97 14.67 8.97
C ALA A 96 7.16 14.66 7.98
N ASP A 97 6.86 14.72 6.67
CA ASP A 97 7.91 14.80 5.63
C ASP A 97 8.59 16.17 5.70
N ASP A 98 9.88 16.19 6.02
CA ASP A 98 10.72 17.38 6.09
C ASP A 98 11.53 17.62 4.80
N GLY A 99 11.33 16.78 3.78
CA GLY A 99 12.07 16.81 2.51
C GLY A 99 13.47 16.21 2.57
N ILE A 100 14.08 16.11 3.75
CA ILE A 100 15.41 15.51 3.97
C ILE A 100 15.28 13.98 4.10
N ARG A 101 14.20 13.53 4.74
CA ARG A 101 13.82 12.14 4.90
C ARG A 101 14.91 11.23 5.47
N PRO A 102 15.39 11.51 6.69
CA PRO A 102 16.43 10.68 7.30
C PRO A 102 15.98 9.23 7.50
N PRO A 103 16.91 8.27 7.68
CA PRO A 103 16.58 6.84 7.83
C PRO A 103 15.50 6.55 8.88
N ARG A 104 15.49 7.26 10.01
CA ARG A 104 14.49 7.13 11.08
C ARG A 104 13.08 7.47 10.61
N MET A 105 12.92 8.40 9.66
CA MET A 105 11.63 8.78 9.10
C MET A 105 11.12 7.68 8.17
N MET A 106 11.99 7.16 7.30
CA MET A 106 11.66 6.03 6.44
C MET A 106 11.29 4.78 7.24
N GLU A 107 11.97 4.55 8.37
CA GLU A 107 11.63 3.45 9.28
C GLU A 107 10.23 3.64 9.87
N ALA A 108 9.94 4.83 10.43
CA ALA A 108 8.62 5.12 10.97
C ALA A 108 7.49 4.96 9.95
N TRP A 109 7.72 5.34 8.69
CA TRP A 109 6.74 5.18 7.62
C TRP A 109 6.52 3.71 7.21
N ARG A 110 7.58 2.90 7.13
CA ARG A 110 7.48 1.46 6.89
C ARG A 110 6.72 0.75 8.00
N ASP A 111 6.98 1.13 9.24
CA ASP A 111 6.30 0.56 10.40
C ASP A 111 4.78 0.86 10.39
N VAL A 112 4.36 2.00 9.85
CA VAL A 112 2.92 2.26 9.62
C VAL A 112 2.33 1.21 8.68
N GLY A 113 3.03 0.87 7.59
CA GLY A 113 2.59 -0.18 6.68
C GLY A 113 2.53 -1.56 7.35
N GLU A 114 3.54 -1.90 8.17
CA GLU A 114 3.58 -3.15 8.94
C GLU A 114 2.43 -3.22 9.95
N HIS A 115 2.20 -2.16 10.73
CA HIS A 115 1.09 -2.09 11.69
C HIS A 115 -0.28 -2.11 11.01
N ALA A 116 -0.42 -1.54 9.80
CA ALA A 116 -1.64 -1.65 9.01
C ALA A 116 -1.92 -3.11 8.56
N ILE A 117 -0.90 -3.86 8.17
CA ILE A 117 -1.01 -5.30 7.90
C ILE A 117 -1.43 -6.05 9.18
N ASP A 118 -0.80 -5.74 10.31
CA ASP A 118 -1.12 -6.35 11.59
C ASP A 118 -2.55 -6.05 12.05
N TRP A 119 -3.03 -4.84 11.77
CA TRP A 119 -4.42 -4.46 12.03
C TRP A 119 -5.41 -5.36 11.27
N PHE A 120 -5.15 -5.68 9.99
CA PHE A 120 -5.95 -6.62 9.22
C PHE A 120 -5.88 -8.05 9.77
N ILE A 121 -4.68 -8.51 10.14
CA ILE A 121 -4.50 -9.86 10.70
C ILE A 121 -5.24 -10.00 12.04
N ALA A 122 -5.20 -8.98 12.89
CA ALA A 122 -5.94 -8.96 14.16
C ALA A 122 -7.47 -9.01 13.94
N ARG A 123 -7.97 -8.61 12.78
CA ARG A 123 -9.38 -8.69 12.35
C ARG A 123 -9.75 -10.01 11.65
N GLY A 124 -8.82 -10.97 11.60
CA GLY A 124 -9.06 -12.30 11.07
C GLY A 124 -8.69 -12.49 9.60
N ILE A 125 -8.04 -11.51 8.96
CA ILE A 125 -7.46 -11.73 7.63
C ILE A 125 -6.21 -12.60 7.77
N ASN A 126 -6.13 -13.66 6.98
CA ASN A 126 -4.96 -14.52 6.96
C ASN A 126 -3.75 -13.74 6.42
N ARG A 127 -2.60 -13.81 7.10
CA ARG A 127 -1.36 -13.12 6.68
C ARG A 127 -0.94 -13.44 5.24
N ARG A 128 -1.23 -14.64 4.74
CA ARG A 128 -0.94 -15.05 3.35
C ARG A 128 -1.85 -14.37 2.33
N ARG A 129 -2.81 -13.58 2.80
CA ARG A 129 -3.82 -12.89 2.00
C ARG A 129 -3.77 -11.38 2.20
N THR A 130 -2.64 -10.88 2.66
CA THR A 130 -2.38 -9.45 2.81
C THR A 130 -1.27 -9.02 1.87
N ALA A 131 -1.37 -7.80 1.32
CA ALA A 131 -0.36 -7.23 0.44
C ALA A 131 -0.18 -5.73 0.69
N MET A 132 0.91 -5.20 0.18
CA MET A 132 1.17 -3.78 0.14
C MET A 132 1.20 -3.29 -1.30
N PHE A 133 0.71 -2.07 -1.51
CA PHE A 133 0.80 -1.31 -2.76
C PHE A 133 1.39 0.06 -2.46
N GLY A 134 2.31 0.54 -3.26
CA GLY A 134 2.86 1.88 -3.08
C GLY A 134 3.05 2.63 -4.39
N TYR A 135 2.88 3.95 -4.37
CA TYR A 135 3.10 4.82 -5.50
C TYR A 135 4.22 5.83 -5.21
N SER A 136 5.16 6.02 -6.13
CA SER A 136 6.26 6.99 -6.00
C SER A 136 7.03 6.76 -4.68
N LEU A 137 7.13 7.75 -3.80
CA LEU A 137 7.70 7.58 -2.45
C LEU A 137 7.06 6.41 -1.68
N GLY A 138 5.72 6.26 -1.79
CA GLY A 138 5.01 5.14 -1.16
C GLY A 138 5.42 3.78 -1.70
N SER A 139 5.95 3.69 -2.92
CA SER A 139 6.53 2.46 -3.48
C SER A 139 7.68 1.94 -2.62
N TYR A 140 8.58 2.81 -2.19
CA TYR A 140 9.62 2.47 -1.23
C TYR A 140 9.07 1.98 0.10
N VAL A 141 8.13 2.76 0.65
CA VAL A 141 7.53 2.42 1.95
C VAL A 141 6.87 1.05 1.88
N ALA A 142 6.12 0.77 0.80
CA ALA A 142 5.40 -0.49 0.63
C ALA A 142 6.33 -1.68 0.37
N VAL A 143 7.21 -1.57 -0.62
CA VAL A 143 8.06 -2.70 -1.04
C VAL A 143 9.13 -3.00 0.00
N ASP A 144 9.83 -1.97 0.49
CA ASP A 144 10.88 -2.13 1.51
C ASP A 144 10.30 -2.57 2.87
N GLY A 145 9.08 -2.10 3.23
CA GLY A 145 8.35 -2.57 4.39
C GLY A 145 7.91 -4.03 4.25
N ALA A 146 7.34 -4.41 3.10
CA ALA A 146 6.89 -5.77 2.83
C ALA A 146 8.05 -6.79 2.83
N LEU A 147 9.22 -6.40 2.34
CA LEU A 147 10.44 -7.22 2.33
C LEU A 147 11.20 -7.19 3.66
N GLY A 148 10.84 -6.30 4.58
CA GLY A 148 11.39 -6.18 5.92
C GLY A 148 10.74 -7.11 6.94
N ASN A 149 10.08 -6.51 7.94
CA ASN A 149 9.45 -7.23 9.04
C ASN A 149 7.94 -7.45 8.86
N SER A 150 7.31 -6.81 7.88
CA SER A 150 5.88 -6.96 7.60
C SER A 150 5.51 -8.43 7.37
N ARG A 151 4.25 -8.75 7.67
CA ARG A 151 3.66 -10.07 7.40
C ARG A 151 2.92 -10.14 6.06
N ALA A 152 3.05 -9.11 5.21
CA ALA A 152 2.48 -9.12 3.87
C ALA A 152 3.00 -10.29 3.03
N ALA A 153 2.17 -10.84 2.16
CA ALA A 153 2.49 -11.98 1.30
C ALA A 153 2.92 -11.57 -0.12
N ALA A 154 2.66 -10.32 -0.52
CA ALA A 154 3.07 -9.76 -1.81
C ALA A 154 3.19 -8.24 -1.72
N ALA A 155 3.90 -7.62 -2.66
CA ALA A 155 3.97 -6.17 -2.76
C ALA A 155 3.95 -5.69 -4.22
N ILE A 156 3.42 -4.47 -4.42
CA ILE A 156 3.52 -3.74 -5.69
C ILE A 156 4.19 -2.40 -5.45
N GLY A 157 5.18 -2.08 -6.26
CA GLY A 157 5.79 -0.77 -6.35
C GLY A 157 5.44 -0.12 -7.70
N LEU A 158 4.72 1.01 -7.65
CA LEU A 158 4.34 1.81 -8.81
C LEU A 158 5.20 3.07 -8.87
N ALA A 159 5.89 3.29 -10.00
CA ALA A 159 6.71 4.46 -10.29
C ALA A 159 7.70 4.81 -9.16
N GLY A 160 8.36 3.81 -8.60
CA GLY A 160 9.41 3.95 -7.58
C GLY A 160 10.78 3.54 -8.11
N GLY A 161 11.84 4.04 -7.48
CA GLY A 161 13.22 3.74 -7.88
C GLY A 161 14.24 4.10 -6.78
N VAL A 162 15.48 3.75 -6.93
CA VAL A 162 16.58 4.05 -5.99
C VAL A 162 17.21 5.41 -6.31
N ASP A 163 16.47 6.49 -6.11
CA ASP A 163 16.92 7.85 -6.37
C ASP A 163 17.29 8.63 -5.09
N VAL A 164 16.51 8.46 -4.04
CA VAL A 164 16.66 9.22 -2.78
C VAL A 164 17.12 8.31 -1.63
N TYR A 165 16.83 7.01 -1.71
CA TYR A 165 17.09 6.05 -0.65
C TYR A 165 17.89 4.86 -1.12
N THR A 166 18.79 4.40 -0.27
CA THR A 166 19.38 3.07 -0.42
C THR A 166 18.39 2.04 0.13
N PRO A 167 17.89 1.12 -0.68
CA PRO A 167 16.99 0.07 -0.19
C PRO A 167 17.72 -0.82 0.82
N ARG A 168 16.99 -1.30 1.83
CA ARG A 168 17.54 -2.24 2.80
C ARG A 168 17.68 -3.63 2.17
N PRO A 169 18.67 -4.42 2.59
CA PRO A 169 18.72 -5.83 2.22
C PRO A 169 17.40 -6.54 2.60
N PRO A 170 16.75 -7.23 1.66
CA PRO A 170 15.51 -7.93 1.92
C PRO A 170 15.68 -9.01 2.99
N ARG A 171 14.81 -9.05 3.99
CA ARG A 171 14.71 -10.12 4.99
C ARG A 171 13.77 -11.23 4.55
N ARG A 172 12.93 -10.95 3.56
CA ARG A 172 11.90 -11.85 3.04
C ARG A 172 11.93 -11.87 1.53
N ARG A 173 11.63 -13.03 0.97
CA ARG A 173 11.55 -13.25 -0.48
C ARG A 173 10.11 -13.53 -0.87
N ILE A 174 9.28 -12.48 -0.88
CA ILE A 174 7.89 -12.54 -1.33
C ILE A 174 7.78 -12.02 -2.77
N PRO A 175 6.75 -12.41 -3.54
CA PRO A 175 6.53 -11.85 -4.86
C PRO A 175 6.39 -10.33 -4.83
N VAL A 176 7.10 -9.66 -5.74
CA VAL A 176 7.04 -8.22 -5.96
C VAL A 176 6.72 -7.94 -7.43
N LEU A 177 5.79 -7.03 -7.68
CA LEU A 177 5.55 -6.46 -9.01
C LEU A 177 6.05 -5.01 -9.00
N MET A 178 6.96 -4.69 -9.93
CA MET A 178 7.40 -3.33 -10.18
C MET A 178 6.72 -2.81 -11.44
N ILE A 179 5.91 -1.77 -11.29
CA ILE A 179 5.23 -1.08 -12.40
C ILE A 179 5.94 0.25 -12.60
N ARG A 180 6.45 0.49 -13.81
CA ARG A 180 7.13 1.74 -14.15
C ARG A 180 6.41 2.49 -15.26
N ALA A 181 6.53 3.81 -15.27
CA ALA A 181 6.21 4.65 -16.39
C ALA A 181 7.40 4.66 -17.38
N GLU A 182 7.14 4.50 -18.69
CA GLU A 182 8.22 4.44 -19.68
C GLU A 182 9.03 5.75 -19.76
N ASN A 183 8.34 6.89 -19.64
CA ASN A 183 8.92 8.22 -19.78
C ASN A 183 8.91 8.99 -18.43
N ASP A 184 9.07 8.29 -17.31
CA ASP A 184 9.05 8.90 -15.99
C ASP A 184 10.14 9.98 -15.85
N THR A 185 9.71 11.24 -15.67
CA THR A 185 10.59 12.40 -15.51
C THR A 185 10.92 12.74 -14.07
N HIS A 186 10.22 12.12 -13.09
CA HIS A 186 10.43 12.32 -11.67
C HIS A 186 11.30 11.22 -11.06
N VAL A 187 10.93 9.96 -11.30
CA VAL A 187 11.72 8.79 -10.92
C VAL A 187 12.24 8.15 -12.20
N LEU A 188 13.44 8.55 -12.60
CA LEU A 188 14.00 8.14 -13.89
C LEU A 188 14.00 6.61 -14.05
N PRO A 189 13.67 6.06 -15.22
CA PRO A 189 13.60 4.62 -15.45
C PRO A 189 14.84 3.86 -14.99
N ARG A 190 16.05 4.42 -15.16
CA ARG A 190 17.30 3.83 -14.66
C ARG A 190 17.33 3.59 -13.15
N ASN A 191 16.60 4.42 -12.37
CA ASN A 191 16.54 4.27 -10.91
C ASN A 191 15.60 3.10 -10.54
N THR A 192 14.53 2.90 -11.30
CA THR A 192 13.67 1.72 -11.16
C THR A 192 14.42 0.45 -11.57
N ASP A 193 15.17 0.48 -12.66
CA ASP A 193 16.00 -0.65 -13.13
C ASP A 193 17.06 -1.03 -12.07
N ALA A 194 17.71 -0.04 -11.48
CA ALA A 194 18.68 -0.29 -10.40
C ALA A 194 18.03 -0.97 -9.18
N TRP A 195 16.80 -0.57 -8.82
CA TRP A 195 16.09 -1.22 -7.73
C TRP A 195 15.66 -2.65 -8.07
N ILE A 196 15.14 -2.87 -9.27
CA ILE A 196 14.78 -4.21 -9.76
C ILE A 196 15.98 -5.14 -9.73
N ASN A 197 17.15 -4.68 -10.21
CA ASN A 197 18.36 -5.46 -10.21
C ASN A 197 18.82 -5.79 -8.76
N PHE A 198 18.80 -4.79 -7.87
CA PHE A 198 19.08 -5.01 -6.44
C PHE A 198 18.15 -6.09 -5.81
N LEU A 199 16.87 -6.06 -6.13
CA LEU A 199 15.91 -7.04 -5.63
C LEU A 199 16.18 -8.43 -6.21
N ARG A 200 16.55 -8.53 -7.49
CA ARG A 200 16.91 -9.78 -8.16
C ARG A 200 18.19 -10.38 -7.59
N ASP A 201 19.20 -9.56 -7.37
CA ASP A 201 20.48 -9.97 -6.77
C ASP A 201 20.26 -10.52 -5.34
N ALA A 202 19.23 -10.03 -4.65
CA ALA A 202 18.79 -10.53 -3.35
C ALA A 202 17.80 -11.72 -3.45
N GLU A 203 17.65 -12.33 -4.64
CA GLU A 203 16.76 -13.47 -4.92
C GLU A 203 15.27 -13.20 -4.60
N VAL A 204 14.82 -11.96 -4.67
CA VAL A 204 13.40 -11.63 -4.57
C VAL A 204 12.70 -11.96 -5.88
N PRO A 205 11.56 -12.68 -5.87
CA PRO A 205 10.79 -12.94 -7.09
C PRO A 205 10.15 -11.65 -7.61
N VAL A 206 10.81 -10.98 -8.57
CA VAL A 206 10.35 -9.72 -9.17
C VAL A 206 9.75 -9.96 -10.54
N ARG A 207 8.52 -9.44 -10.74
CA ARG A 207 7.91 -9.22 -12.04
C ARG A 207 7.94 -7.75 -12.38
N GLU A 208 7.97 -7.43 -13.68
CA GLU A 208 7.97 -6.06 -14.18
C GLU A 208 6.78 -5.84 -15.09
N HIS A 209 6.30 -4.60 -15.08
CA HIS A 209 5.36 -4.08 -16.07
C HIS A 209 5.74 -2.65 -16.42
N THR A 210 5.69 -2.30 -17.72
CA THR A 210 5.95 -0.94 -18.18
C THR A 210 4.68 -0.37 -18.81
N VAL A 211 4.18 0.72 -18.24
CA VAL A 211 3.09 1.50 -18.82
C VAL A 211 3.67 2.36 -19.93
N ARG A 212 3.39 1.98 -21.18
CA ARG A 212 4.00 2.60 -22.35
C ARG A 212 3.51 4.04 -22.57
N GLY A 213 4.44 4.93 -22.89
CA GLY A 213 4.17 6.34 -23.13
C GLY A 213 3.77 7.14 -21.89
N ALA A 214 3.70 6.50 -20.71
CA ALA A 214 3.33 7.17 -19.46
C ALA A 214 4.51 7.96 -18.88
N ASP A 215 4.19 9.06 -18.21
CA ASP A 215 5.06 9.79 -17.29
C ASP A 215 4.66 9.46 -15.84
N HIS A 216 5.36 10.07 -14.86
CA HIS A 216 5.14 9.87 -13.42
C HIS A 216 3.69 10.09 -13.00
N ILE A 217 3.02 11.08 -13.57
CA ILE A 217 1.60 11.39 -13.33
C ILE A 217 0.76 10.68 -14.38
N PHE A 218 0.15 9.57 -13.97
CA PHE A 218 -0.61 8.72 -14.87
C PHE A 218 -1.95 9.34 -15.28
N ARG A 219 -2.34 9.12 -16.53
CA ARG A 219 -3.64 9.47 -17.11
C ARG A 219 -4.72 8.46 -16.69
N PRO A 220 -6.01 8.78 -16.83
CA PRO A 220 -7.09 7.87 -16.43
C PRO A 220 -7.03 6.47 -17.05
N ASN A 221 -6.72 6.36 -18.35
CA ASN A 221 -6.58 5.08 -19.04
C ASN A 221 -5.38 4.26 -18.53
N GLU A 222 -4.30 4.92 -18.13
CA GLU A 222 -3.11 4.27 -17.56
C GLU A 222 -3.40 3.73 -16.17
N TRP A 223 -4.23 4.41 -15.36
CA TRP A 223 -4.70 3.90 -14.08
C TRP A 223 -5.56 2.63 -14.24
N VAL A 224 -6.34 2.53 -15.33
CA VAL A 224 -7.09 1.29 -15.63
C VAL A 224 -6.12 0.13 -15.92
N GLU A 225 -5.09 0.36 -16.72
CA GLU A 225 -4.04 -0.65 -17.00
C GLU A 225 -3.31 -1.07 -15.70
N ILE A 226 -2.93 -0.09 -14.87
CA ILE A 226 -2.28 -0.33 -13.57
C ILE A 226 -3.17 -1.19 -12.68
N PHE A 227 -4.48 -0.90 -12.60
CA PHE A 227 -5.42 -1.72 -11.85
C PHE A 227 -5.46 -3.16 -12.37
N GLN A 228 -5.62 -3.35 -13.69
CA GLN A 228 -5.74 -4.68 -14.30
C GLN A 228 -4.51 -5.55 -14.00
N VAL A 229 -3.32 -5.01 -14.21
CA VAL A 229 -2.05 -5.72 -13.95
C VAL A 229 -1.89 -6.04 -12.46
N SER A 230 -2.24 -5.09 -11.60
CA SER A 230 -2.19 -5.26 -10.15
C SER A 230 -3.19 -6.29 -9.65
N ALA A 231 -4.43 -6.26 -10.16
CA ALA A 231 -5.48 -7.22 -9.80
C ALA A 231 -5.11 -8.65 -10.23
N GLN A 232 -4.52 -8.80 -11.43
CA GLN A 232 -4.00 -10.09 -11.89
C GLN A 232 -2.87 -10.61 -10.97
N PHE A 233 -1.93 -9.73 -10.61
CA PHE A 233 -0.83 -10.09 -9.72
C PHE A 233 -1.33 -10.50 -8.33
N TYR A 234 -2.23 -9.73 -7.72
CA TYR A 234 -2.80 -10.07 -6.43
C TYR A 234 -3.71 -11.31 -6.49
N GLY A 235 -4.48 -11.47 -7.57
CA GLY A 235 -5.29 -12.68 -7.79
C GLY A 235 -4.46 -13.96 -7.72
N THR A 236 -3.23 -13.92 -8.23
CA THR A 236 -2.29 -15.05 -8.21
C THR A 236 -1.65 -15.24 -6.83
N ASN A 237 -1.28 -14.16 -6.12
CA ASN A 237 -0.40 -14.24 -4.95
C ASN A 237 -1.14 -14.16 -3.60
N ILE A 238 -2.30 -13.49 -3.54
CA ILE A 238 -3.11 -13.34 -2.33
C ILE A 238 -4.61 -13.63 -2.59
N GLY A 239 -4.93 -14.26 -3.70
CA GLY A 239 -6.28 -14.54 -4.17
C GLY A 239 -7.08 -15.51 -3.29
N ARG A 240 -8.21 -16.01 -3.83
CA ARG A 240 -9.15 -16.87 -3.12
C ARG A 240 -8.49 -18.12 -2.56
N GLU A 241 -8.92 -18.57 -1.37
CA GLU A 241 -8.73 -19.95 -0.94
C GLU A 241 -9.33 -20.87 -2.01
N ILE A 242 -8.51 -21.74 -2.59
CA ILE A 242 -9.02 -22.94 -3.29
C ILE A 242 -9.59 -23.81 -2.15
N ARG A 243 -10.90 -23.93 -2.09
CA ARG A 243 -11.57 -24.87 -1.20
C ARG A 243 -11.44 -26.28 -1.75
#